data_f3e494b100bd632683c614ad16e096b8
#
_entry.id   f3e494b100bd632683c614ad16e096b8
#
_cell.length_a   1.000
_cell.length_b   1.000
_cell.length_c   1.000
_cell.angle_alpha   90.00
_cell.angle_beta   90.00
_cell.angle_gamma   90.00
#
_symmetry.space_group_name_H-M   'P 1'
#
loop_
_entity.id
_entity.type
_entity.pdbx_description
1 polymer ?
#
loop_
_entity_poly.entity_id
_entity_poly.type
_entity_poly.pdbx_seq_one_letter_code
_entity_poly.pdbx_strand_id
1 'polypeptide(L)'
;LQSKLQSAAKQIKQDVETYQSDLSQINADINSFNERARSGEFSSQADFAVARSALQQRISAINARQSSLNSRIKAYNDDVATLKSLAVKADQLNQSINGVAAPAGVNSGQSAQ
;
A
#
# COMPACT_ATOMS: atom_id res chain seq x y z
N LEU A 1 0.84 -17.23 -5.47
CA LEU A 1 0.84 -16.20 -4.43
C LEU A 1 1.94 -15.17 -4.66
N GLN A 2 3.14 -15.58 -4.96
CA GLN A 2 4.26 -14.66 -5.18
C GLN A 2 4.00 -13.73 -6.37
N SER A 3 3.45 -14.25 -7.44
CA SER A 3 3.08 -13.45 -8.62
C SER A 3 2.01 -12.42 -8.30
N LYS A 4 1.03 -12.80 -7.48
CA LYS A 4 -0.03 -11.89 -7.03
C LYS A 4 0.56 -10.78 -6.15
N LEU A 5 1.53 -11.11 -5.30
CA LEU A 5 2.17 -10.11 -4.45
C LEU A 5 2.99 -9.12 -5.26
N GLN A 6 3.68 -9.57 -6.30
CA GLN A 6 4.42 -8.68 -7.18
C GLN A 6 3.50 -7.72 -7.92
N SER A 7 2.36 -8.22 -8.42
CA SER A 7 1.36 -7.38 -9.08
C SER A 7 0.74 -6.39 -8.11
N ALA A 8 0.44 -6.85 -6.89
CA ALA A 8 -0.12 -5.99 -5.85
C ALA A 8 0.85 -4.88 -5.45
N ALA A 9 2.13 -5.20 -5.29
CA ALA A 9 3.16 -4.22 -4.95
C ALA A 9 3.26 -3.14 -6.02
N LYS A 10 3.27 -3.55 -7.29
CA LYS A 10 3.35 -2.61 -8.41
C LYS A 10 2.13 -1.69 -8.44
N GLN A 11 0.93 -2.26 -8.25
CA GLN A 11 -0.31 -1.49 -8.27
C GLN A 11 -0.37 -0.52 -7.10
N ILE A 12 0.02 -0.96 -5.90
CA ILE A 12 0.06 -0.10 -4.71
C ILE A 12 1.03 1.06 -4.93
N LYS A 13 2.21 0.77 -5.48
CA LYS A 13 3.21 1.82 -5.77
C LYS A 13 2.63 2.87 -6.71
N GLN A 14 1.99 2.44 -7.79
CA GLN A 14 1.38 3.36 -8.75
C GLN A 14 0.27 4.19 -8.11
N ASP A 15 -0.55 3.56 -7.28
CA ASP A 15 -1.67 4.24 -6.62
C ASP A 15 -1.19 5.22 -5.56
N VAL A 16 -0.11 4.91 -4.86
CA VAL A 16 0.52 5.84 -3.91
C VAL A 16 1.09 7.05 -4.64
N GLU A 17 1.76 6.83 -5.77
CA GLU A 17 2.31 7.93 -6.59
C GLU A 17 1.20 8.85 -7.09
N THR A 18 0.10 8.27 -7.58
CA THR A 18 -1.08 9.03 -8.03
C THR A 18 -1.71 9.79 -6.87
N TYR A 19 -1.84 9.14 -5.71
CA TYR A 19 -2.38 9.77 -4.50
C TYR A 19 -1.53 10.98 -4.09
N GLN A 20 -0.20 10.83 -4.07
CA GLN A 20 0.71 11.90 -3.70
C GLN A 20 0.64 13.07 -4.68
N SER A 21 0.51 12.78 -5.97
CA SER A 21 0.35 13.80 -6.99
C SER A 21 -0.95 14.56 -6.79
N ASP A 22 -2.05 13.84 -6.55
CA ASP A 22 -3.37 14.44 -6.34
C ASP A 22 -3.40 15.25 -5.03
N LEU A 23 -2.72 14.78 -3.99
CA LEU A 23 -2.62 15.49 -2.72
C LEU A 23 -1.87 16.82 -2.91
N SER A 24 -0.77 16.81 -3.66
CA SER A 24 -0.03 18.03 -3.98
C SER A 24 -0.89 19.02 -4.75
N GLN A 25 -1.68 18.54 -5.71
CA GLN A 25 -2.57 19.38 -6.49
C GLN A 25 -3.66 19.98 -5.61
N ILE A 26 -4.25 19.20 -4.71
CA ILE A 26 -5.27 19.69 -3.79
C ILE A 26 -4.70 20.74 -2.86
N ASN A 27 -3.50 20.51 -2.32
CA ASN A 27 -2.84 21.50 -1.47
C ASN A 27 -2.57 22.82 -2.21
N ALA A 28 -2.16 22.73 -3.48
CA ALA A 28 -1.98 23.92 -4.31
C ALA A 28 -3.31 24.65 -4.54
N ASP A 29 -4.37 23.89 -4.78
CA ASP A 29 -5.70 24.46 -5.00
C ASP A 29 -6.29 25.07 -3.74
N ILE A 30 -6.03 24.50 -2.57
CA ILE A 30 -6.42 25.07 -1.28
C ILE A 30 -5.69 26.41 -1.06
N ASN A 31 -4.39 26.46 -1.32
CA ASN A 31 -3.62 27.68 -1.20
C ASN A 31 -4.14 28.76 -2.15
N SER A 32 -4.46 28.38 -3.38
CA SER A 32 -5.04 29.29 -4.36
C SER A 32 -6.41 29.80 -3.93
N PHE A 33 -7.25 28.92 -3.40
CA PHE A 33 -8.56 29.26 -2.89
C PHE A 33 -8.44 30.27 -1.72
N ASN A 34 -7.53 30.00 -0.78
CA ASN A 34 -7.32 30.86 0.37
C ASN A 34 -6.83 32.25 -0.06
N GLU A 35 -5.96 32.29 -1.07
CA GLU A 35 -5.47 33.56 -1.63
C GLU A 35 -6.59 34.35 -2.29
N ARG A 36 -7.44 33.70 -3.08
CA ARG A 36 -8.58 34.31 -3.71
C ARG A 36 -9.59 34.83 -2.67
N ALA A 37 -9.81 34.05 -1.60
CA ALA A 37 -10.71 34.48 -0.52
C ALA A 37 -10.15 35.71 0.19
N ARG A 38 -8.84 35.74 0.43
CA ARG A 38 -8.18 36.85 1.12
C ARG A 38 -8.19 38.13 0.27
N SER A 39 -7.99 37.99 -1.04
CA SER A 39 -7.92 39.13 -1.95
C SER A 39 -9.29 39.60 -2.44
N GLY A 40 -10.37 38.90 -2.07
CA GLY A 40 -11.70 39.27 -2.49
C GLY A 40 -12.03 39.00 -3.94
N GLU A 41 -11.37 38.03 -4.53
CA GLU A 41 -11.55 37.72 -5.96
C GLU A 41 -12.84 36.94 -6.28
N PHE A 42 -13.56 36.48 -5.28
CA PHE A 42 -14.85 35.82 -5.53
C PHE A 42 -15.89 36.87 -5.81
N SER A 43 -16.67 36.65 -6.89
CA SER A 43 -17.67 37.62 -7.31
C SER A 43 -18.90 37.67 -6.40
N SER A 44 -19.15 36.61 -5.62
CA SER A 44 -20.29 36.58 -4.69
C SER A 44 -20.02 35.55 -3.61
N GLN A 45 -20.84 35.59 -2.51
CA GLN A 45 -20.80 34.57 -1.48
C GLN A 45 -21.22 33.21 -2.05
N ALA A 46 -22.12 33.20 -3.01
CA ALA A 46 -22.56 31.95 -3.63
C ALA A 46 -21.39 31.29 -4.37
N ASP A 47 -20.60 32.06 -5.11
CA ASP A 47 -19.42 31.53 -5.83
C ASP A 47 -18.36 31.04 -4.84
N PHE A 48 -18.16 31.76 -3.75
CA PHE A 48 -17.26 31.30 -2.69
C PHE A 48 -17.73 29.98 -2.10
N ALA A 49 -19.01 29.85 -1.78
CA ALA A 49 -19.58 28.67 -1.19
C ALA A 49 -19.47 27.45 -2.12
N VAL A 50 -19.68 27.64 -3.41
CA VAL A 50 -19.54 26.57 -4.42
C VAL A 50 -18.07 26.10 -4.47
N ALA A 51 -17.14 27.02 -4.55
CA ALA A 51 -15.72 26.67 -4.61
C ALA A 51 -15.26 25.96 -3.35
N ARG A 52 -15.71 26.43 -2.18
CA ARG A 52 -15.41 25.82 -0.90
C ARG A 52 -15.95 24.39 -0.82
N SER A 53 -17.21 24.20 -1.22
CA SER A 53 -17.85 22.89 -1.22
C SER A 53 -17.11 21.92 -2.15
N ALA A 54 -16.71 22.37 -3.33
CA ALA A 54 -15.96 21.53 -4.25
C ALA A 54 -14.62 21.07 -3.66
N LEU A 55 -13.89 21.97 -2.99
CA LEU A 55 -12.65 21.61 -2.33
C LEU A 55 -12.87 20.64 -1.17
N GLN A 56 -13.92 20.85 -0.37
CA GLN A 56 -14.24 19.96 0.74
C GLN A 56 -14.56 18.55 0.25
N GLN A 57 -15.26 18.44 -0.87
CA GLN A 57 -15.55 17.13 -1.48
C GLN A 57 -14.27 16.45 -1.96
N ARG A 58 -13.35 17.21 -2.57
CA ARG A 58 -12.06 16.68 -3.02
C ARG A 58 -11.21 16.22 -1.84
N ILE A 59 -11.20 16.98 -0.76
CA ILE A 59 -10.47 16.62 0.47
C ILE A 59 -11.03 15.32 1.06
N SER A 60 -12.36 15.20 1.12
CA SER A 60 -13.01 13.97 1.61
C SER A 60 -12.65 12.78 0.74
N ALA A 61 -12.63 12.95 -0.58
CA ALA A 61 -12.28 11.88 -1.50
C ALA A 61 -10.82 11.45 -1.33
N ILE A 62 -9.90 12.41 -1.16
CA ILE A 62 -8.48 12.10 -0.99
C ILE A 62 -8.24 11.40 0.35
N ASN A 63 -8.98 11.79 1.40
CA ASN A 63 -8.88 11.14 2.71
C ASN A 63 -9.40 9.70 2.64
N ALA A 64 -10.46 9.45 1.89
CA ALA A 64 -10.98 8.10 1.67
C ALA A 64 -9.96 7.24 0.91
N ARG A 65 -9.29 7.82 -0.08
CA ARG A 65 -8.21 7.12 -0.81
C ARG A 65 -7.04 6.78 0.10
N GLN A 66 -6.68 7.69 0.99
CA GLN A 66 -5.62 7.44 1.97
C GLN A 66 -5.96 6.23 2.85
N SER A 67 -7.18 6.18 3.37
CA SER A 67 -7.63 5.05 4.19
C SER A 67 -7.62 3.74 3.41
N SER A 68 -8.10 3.78 2.17
CA SER A 68 -8.11 2.60 1.30
C SER A 68 -6.68 2.12 1.01
N LEU A 69 -5.76 3.03 0.69
CA LEU A 69 -4.36 2.68 0.45
C LEU A 69 -3.70 2.09 1.68
N ASN A 70 -3.95 2.67 2.84
CA ASN A 70 -3.40 2.15 4.10
C ASN A 70 -3.89 0.73 4.37
N SER A 71 -5.17 0.44 4.12
CA SER A 71 -5.73 -0.89 4.28
C SER A 71 -5.11 -1.88 3.29
N ARG A 72 -4.90 -1.45 2.05
CA ARG A 72 -4.28 -2.28 1.02
C ARG A 72 -2.81 -2.58 1.34
N ILE A 73 -2.08 -1.59 1.85
CA ILE A 73 -0.69 -1.76 2.26
C ILE A 73 -0.62 -2.75 3.42
N LYS A 74 -1.52 -2.62 4.39
CA LYS A 74 -1.58 -3.55 5.52
C LYS A 74 -1.85 -4.97 5.04
N ALA A 75 -2.83 -5.15 4.17
CA ALA A 75 -3.16 -6.47 3.61
C ALA A 75 -1.97 -7.05 2.84
N TYR A 76 -1.29 -6.23 2.06
CA TYR A 76 -0.10 -6.66 1.33
C TYR A 76 1.01 -7.10 2.29
N ASN A 77 1.25 -6.32 3.35
CA ASN A 77 2.27 -6.67 4.34
C ASN A 77 1.93 -7.96 5.09
N ASP A 78 0.64 -8.18 5.38
CA ASP A 78 0.17 -9.41 6.00
C ASP A 78 0.41 -10.60 5.07
N ASP A 79 0.17 -10.43 3.77
CA ASP A 79 0.41 -11.49 2.77
C ASP A 79 1.89 -11.80 2.62
N VAL A 80 2.74 -10.78 2.65
CA VAL A 80 4.19 -10.96 2.61
C VAL A 80 4.65 -11.76 3.84
N ALA A 81 4.13 -11.43 5.01
CA ALA A 81 4.45 -12.15 6.25
C ALA A 81 4.00 -13.60 6.17
N THR A 82 2.82 -13.85 5.60
CA THR A 82 2.31 -15.21 5.38
C THR A 82 3.23 -15.98 4.44
N LEU A 83 3.65 -15.37 3.34
CA LEU A 83 4.55 -16.02 2.39
C LEU A 83 5.88 -16.38 3.05
N LYS A 84 6.45 -15.47 3.84
CA LYS A 84 7.69 -15.75 4.58
C LYS A 84 7.51 -16.90 5.56
N SER A 85 6.38 -16.93 6.27
CA SER A 85 6.08 -18.02 7.21
C SER A 85 5.98 -19.36 6.49
N LEU A 86 5.33 -19.39 5.32
CA LEU A 86 5.23 -20.61 4.51
C LEU A 86 6.60 -21.06 4.01
N ALA A 87 7.46 -20.15 3.62
CA ALA A 87 8.81 -20.47 3.18
C ALA A 87 9.63 -21.09 4.30
N VAL A 88 9.50 -20.56 5.53
CA VAL A 88 10.18 -21.12 6.69
C VAL A 88 9.66 -22.53 6.99
N LYS A 89 8.34 -22.73 6.94
CA LYS A 89 7.74 -24.06 7.16
C LYS A 89 8.18 -25.08 6.12
N ALA A 90 8.25 -24.67 4.86
CA ALA A 90 8.72 -25.53 3.79
C ALA A 90 10.18 -25.94 4.02
N ASP A 91 10.99 -25.00 4.46
CA ASP A 91 12.41 -25.26 4.77
C ASP A 91 12.54 -26.24 5.93
N GLN A 92 11.77 -26.04 6.99
CA GLN A 92 11.75 -26.94 8.15
C GLN A 92 11.29 -28.35 7.74
N LEU A 93 10.30 -28.44 6.88
CA LEU A 93 9.81 -29.71 6.38
C LEU A 93 10.89 -30.44 5.57
N ASN A 94 11.58 -29.73 4.69
CA ASN A 94 12.68 -30.29 3.91
C ASN A 94 13.80 -30.80 4.82
N GLN A 95 14.14 -30.08 5.86
CA GLN A 95 15.15 -30.51 6.82
C GLN A 95 14.70 -31.78 7.56
N SER A 96 13.43 -31.84 7.93
CA SER A 96 12.86 -33.01 8.56
C SER A 96 12.90 -34.23 7.65
N ILE A 97 12.53 -34.06 6.41
CA ILE A 97 12.53 -35.14 5.40
C ILE A 97 13.96 -35.63 5.18
N ASN A 98 14.90 -34.71 5.02
CA ASN A 98 16.30 -35.05 4.83
C ASN A 98 16.87 -35.77 6.04
N GLY A 99 16.49 -35.34 7.24
CA GLY A 99 16.92 -35.98 8.49
C GLY A 99 16.41 -37.41 8.62
N VAL A 100 15.20 -37.67 8.12
CA VAL A 100 14.62 -39.01 8.16
C VAL A 100 15.24 -39.87 7.07
N ALA A 101 15.48 -39.33 5.89
CA ALA A 101 16.01 -40.07 4.76
C ALA A 101 17.49 -40.39 4.92
N ALA A 102 18.17 -39.47 5.56
CA ALA A 102 19.60 -39.58 5.65
C ALA A 102 20.17 -40.62 6.60
N PRO A 103 19.59 -41.21 7.35
CA PRO A 103 20.19 -42.02 8.27
C PRO A 103 20.29 -43.29 7.93
N ALA A 104 19.60 -43.68 7.78
CA ALA A 104 19.56 -44.94 7.64
C ALA A 104 20.74 -45.42 7.14
N GLY A 105 21.37 -45.17 7.41
CA GLY A 105 22.27 -45.61 6.97
C GLY A 105 22.94 -45.00 6.09
N VAL A 106 23.02 -44.58 6.07
CA VAL A 106 23.56 -43.97 5.41
C VAL A 106 23.99 -43.02 5.31
N ASN A 107 24.03 -42.67 5.65
CA ASN A 107 24.33 -41.66 5.49
C ASN A 107 24.66 -41.02 4.95
N SER A 108 24.81 -41.03 4.62
CA SER A 108 24.99 -40.36 4.11
C SER A 108 25.12 -39.43 3.99
N GLY A 109 25.37 -39.34 4.32
CA GLY A 109 25.46 -38.40 4.15
C GLY A 109 25.31 -37.62 4.49
N GLN A 110 24.96 -37.76 5.11
CA GLN A 110 24.58 -37.21 5.44
C GLN A 110 24.49 -36.75 5.97
N SER A 111 24.56 -36.96 6.16
CA SER A 111 24.39 -36.73 6.73
C SER A 111 24.42 -36.41 7.21
N ALA A 112 24.61 -36.36 7.17
CA ALA A 112 24.61 -36.35 7.48
C ALA A 112 24.79 -36.01 7.74
N GLN A 113 24.79 -36.10 7.81
CA GLN A 113 24.85 -36.20 7.84
C GLN A 113 24.85 -36.17 7.78
#